data_91c7d1575a6fd0ebc4a254b5344c8991
#
_entry.id   91c7d1575a6fd0ebc4a254b5344c8991
#
_cell.length_a   1.000
_cell.length_b   1.000
_cell.length_c   1.000
_cell.angle_alpha   90.00
_cell.angle_beta   90.00
_cell.angle_gamma   90.00
#
_symmetry.space_group_name_H-M   'P 1'
#
loop_
_entity.id
_entity.type
_entity.pdbx_description
1 polymer ?
#
loop_
_entity_poly.entity_id
_entity_poly.type
_entity_poly.pdbx_seq_one_letter_code
_entity_poly.pdbx_strand_id
1 'polypeptide(L)'
;MRVETLVRRAPVTISPNATIRQAAEVFAREKIGLLVVASSVSPVRAEAVISERDVVRAVAKGTQLNAPLETVATKKLVSVKRSDPLSKAVKIMMEKGIRHLVVENDDGTLFGVLSIRDFFREHKLLQAFLKEEGEDVHGID
;
A
#
# COMPACT_ATOMS: atom_id res chain seq x y z
N MET A 1 -16.31 6.16 -9.74
CA MET A 1 -15.15 5.30 -9.95
C MET A 1 -14.98 4.39 -8.75
N ARG A 2 -14.70 3.12 -8.99
CA ARG A 2 -14.49 2.12 -7.94
C ARG A 2 -13.01 2.01 -7.60
N VAL A 3 -12.74 1.53 -6.39
CA VAL A 3 -11.38 1.30 -5.92
C VAL A 3 -10.58 0.44 -6.90
N GLU A 4 -11.16 -0.64 -7.41
CA GLU A 4 -10.50 -1.58 -8.33
C GLU A 4 -9.96 -0.93 -9.60
N THR A 5 -10.53 0.22 -10.01
CA THR A 5 -10.07 0.93 -11.21
C THR A 5 -8.65 1.48 -11.05
N LEU A 6 -8.25 1.85 -9.84
CA LEU A 6 -6.92 2.38 -9.56
C LEU A 6 -5.90 1.31 -9.15
N VAL A 7 -6.34 0.13 -8.78
CA VAL A 7 -5.43 -0.95 -8.36
C VAL A 7 -5.02 -1.74 -9.58
N ARG A 8 -3.86 -1.40 -10.15
CA ARG A 8 -3.41 -1.93 -11.45
C ARG A 8 -2.35 -3.01 -11.39
N ARG A 9 -1.79 -3.28 -10.21
CA ARG A 9 -0.76 -4.29 -10.09
C ARG A 9 -1.15 -5.34 -9.05
N ALA A 10 -0.66 -6.56 -9.26
CA ALA A 10 -0.83 -7.63 -8.30
C ALA A 10 -0.24 -7.22 -6.95
N PRO A 11 -0.84 -7.64 -5.83
CA PRO A 11 -0.31 -7.32 -4.52
C PRO A 11 1.06 -7.98 -4.31
N VAL A 12 2.00 -7.24 -3.72
CA VAL A 12 3.29 -7.80 -3.32
C VAL A 12 3.13 -8.25 -1.87
N THR A 13 3.34 -9.54 -1.65
CA THR A 13 3.19 -10.16 -0.34
C THR A 13 4.53 -10.63 0.20
N ILE A 14 4.59 -10.80 1.52
CA ILE A 14 5.75 -11.34 2.20
C ILE A 14 5.27 -12.34 3.26
N SER A 15 6.04 -13.41 3.46
CA SER A 15 5.72 -14.44 4.44
C SER A 15 5.73 -13.86 5.86
N PRO A 16 4.80 -14.28 6.74
CA PRO A 16 4.82 -13.88 8.14
C PRO A 16 6.09 -14.35 8.88
N ASN A 17 6.81 -15.30 8.33
CA ASN A 17 8.05 -15.82 8.90
C ASN A 17 9.30 -15.06 8.42
N ALA A 18 9.13 -14.09 7.52
CA ALA A 18 10.24 -13.31 7.01
C ALA A 18 10.82 -12.36 8.06
N THR A 19 12.05 -11.92 7.82
CA THR A 19 12.74 -10.95 8.69
C THR A 19 12.48 -9.51 8.24
N ILE A 20 12.81 -8.57 9.13
CA ILE A 20 12.77 -7.14 8.81
C ILE A 20 13.68 -6.84 7.62
N ARG A 21 14.88 -7.45 7.59
CA ARG A 21 15.82 -7.30 6.47
C ARG A 21 15.22 -7.74 5.15
N GLN A 22 14.54 -8.88 5.14
CA GLN A 22 13.89 -9.38 3.92
C GLN A 22 12.80 -8.43 3.44
N ALA A 23 12.04 -7.83 4.36
CA ALA A 23 11.07 -6.80 4.00
C ALA A 23 11.75 -5.59 3.36
N ALA A 24 12.87 -5.13 3.94
CA ALA A 24 13.64 -4.01 3.39
C ALA A 24 14.13 -4.31 1.97
N GLU A 25 14.61 -5.53 1.72
CA GLU A 25 15.08 -5.97 0.41
C GLU A 25 13.96 -5.95 -0.63
N VAL A 26 12.74 -6.37 -0.24
CA VAL A 26 11.57 -6.33 -1.13
C VAL A 26 11.19 -4.87 -1.44
N PHE A 27 11.16 -3.99 -0.45
CA PHE A 27 10.88 -2.57 -0.66
C PHE A 27 11.86 -1.95 -1.67
N ALA A 28 13.14 -2.23 -1.50
CA ALA A 28 14.17 -1.71 -2.40
C ALA A 28 14.01 -2.22 -3.83
N ARG A 29 13.69 -3.49 -3.99
CA ARG A 29 13.55 -4.14 -5.30
C ARG A 29 12.26 -3.73 -6.01
N GLU A 30 11.15 -3.72 -5.29
CA GLU A 30 9.82 -3.50 -5.88
C GLU A 30 9.40 -2.03 -5.92
N LYS A 31 10.12 -1.15 -5.24
CA LYS A 31 9.86 0.30 -5.18
C LYS A 31 8.43 0.61 -4.73
N ILE A 32 8.00 -0.07 -3.69
CA ILE A 32 6.68 0.11 -3.07
C ILE A 32 6.85 0.53 -1.62
N GLY A 33 5.80 1.10 -1.03
CA GLY A 33 5.84 1.61 0.34
C GLY A 33 5.15 0.73 1.37
N LEU A 34 4.41 -0.29 0.93
CA LEU A 34 3.68 -1.20 1.82
C LEU A 34 3.73 -2.62 1.28
N LEU A 35 4.02 -3.55 2.18
CA LEU A 35 3.94 -4.99 1.92
C LEU A 35 2.78 -5.58 2.70
N VAL A 36 2.04 -6.48 2.08
CA VAL A 36 1.02 -7.27 2.76
C VAL A 36 1.67 -8.54 3.27
N VAL A 37 1.54 -8.76 4.57
CA VAL A 37 2.01 -10.00 5.21
C VAL A 37 0.91 -11.04 5.04
N ALA A 38 1.21 -12.10 4.34
CA ALA A 38 0.25 -13.16 4.06
C ALA A 38 0.96 -14.48 3.81
N SER A 39 0.29 -15.56 4.17
CA SER A 39 0.71 -16.91 3.77
C SER A 39 0.52 -17.05 2.25
N SER A 40 1.41 -17.78 1.60
CA SER A 40 1.29 -18.10 0.18
C SER A 40 0.24 -19.18 -0.12
N VAL A 41 -0.33 -19.76 0.93
CA VAL A 41 -1.34 -20.81 0.78
C VAL A 41 -2.68 -20.17 0.40
N SER A 42 -3.26 -20.61 -0.71
CA SER A 42 -4.56 -20.14 -1.18
C SER A 42 -5.70 -20.65 -0.28
N PRO A 43 -6.75 -19.86 -0.01
CA PRO A 43 -6.96 -18.48 -0.47
C PRO A 43 -6.09 -17.48 0.28
N VAL A 44 -5.48 -16.54 -0.45
CA VAL A 44 -4.58 -15.55 0.15
C VAL A 44 -5.39 -14.47 0.85
N ARG A 45 -5.10 -14.28 2.14
CA ARG A 45 -5.72 -13.26 2.98
C ARG A 45 -4.64 -12.43 3.65
N ALA A 46 -4.87 -11.13 3.76
CA ALA A 46 -3.95 -10.26 4.48
C ALA A 46 -4.01 -10.57 5.97
N GLU A 47 -2.86 -10.83 6.58
CA GLU A 47 -2.71 -11.08 8.02
C GLU A 47 -2.22 -9.84 8.74
N ALA A 48 -1.35 -9.08 8.09
CA ALA A 48 -0.75 -7.86 8.63
C ALA A 48 -0.21 -7.03 7.46
N VAL A 49 0.27 -5.85 7.77
CA VAL A 49 0.99 -5.01 6.81
C VAL A 49 2.28 -4.51 7.45
N ILE A 50 3.29 -4.28 6.63
CA ILE A 50 4.54 -3.63 7.03
C ILE A 50 4.88 -2.54 6.02
N SER A 51 5.21 -1.34 6.52
CA SER A 51 5.57 -0.21 5.68
C SER A 51 7.07 0.06 5.70
N GLU A 52 7.57 0.82 4.70
CA GLU A 52 8.94 1.31 4.73
C GLU A 52 9.23 2.08 6.03
N ARG A 53 8.25 2.85 6.50
CA ARG A 53 8.38 3.62 7.75
C ARG A 53 8.57 2.70 8.95
N ASP A 54 7.93 1.55 8.98
CA ASP A 54 8.11 0.56 10.06
C ASP A 54 9.55 0.07 10.09
N VAL A 55 10.15 -0.17 8.92
CA VAL A 55 11.55 -0.58 8.80
C VAL A 55 12.48 0.53 9.27
N VAL A 56 12.24 1.76 8.85
CA VAL A 56 13.04 2.92 9.28
C VAL A 56 12.98 3.08 10.80
N ARG A 57 11.80 2.96 11.39
CA ARG A 57 11.63 3.02 12.85
C ARG A 57 12.38 1.91 13.56
N ALA A 58 12.37 0.71 13.01
CA ALA A 58 13.11 -0.43 13.56
C ALA A 58 14.62 -0.15 13.59
N VAL A 59 15.15 0.40 12.51
CA VAL A 59 16.56 0.80 12.43
C VAL A 59 16.86 1.87 13.48
N ALA A 60 16.02 2.89 13.60
CA ALA A 60 16.21 4.00 14.55
C ALA A 60 16.19 3.52 16.00
N LYS A 61 15.40 2.49 16.31
CA LYS A 61 15.30 1.91 17.67
C LYS A 61 16.39 0.91 17.98
N GLY A 62 17.22 0.57 17.01
CA GLY A 62 18.27 -0.44 17.18
C GLY A 62 17.75 -1.88 17.15
N THR A 63 16.56 -2.10 16.60
CA THR A 63 15.99 -3.44 16.43
C THR A 63 16.87 -4.24 15.47
N GLN A 64 17.16 -5.48 15.82
CA GLN A 64 17.96 -6.34 14.95
C GLN A 64 17.18 -6.68 13.67
N LEU A 65 17.81 -6.48 12.52
CA LEU A 65 17.15 -6.64 11.22
C LEU A 65 16.88 -8.11 10.86
N ASN A 66 17.54 -9.05 11.53
CA ASN A 66 17.23 -10.48 11.40
C ASN A 66 16.07 -10.94 12.31
N ALA A 67 15.49 -10.02 13.09
CA ALA A 67 14.30 -10.32 13.86
C ALA A 67 13.09 -10.54 12.94
N PRO A 68 12.10 -11.33 13.37
CA PRO A 68 10.88 -11.52 12.58
C PRO A 68 10.18 -10.19 12.30
N LEU A 69 9.67 -10.02 11.08
CA LEU A 69 8.94 -8.80 10.71
C LEU A 69 7.67 -8.60 11.53
N GLU A 70 7.12 -9.66 12.12
CA GLU A 70 5.97 -9.56 13.02
C GLU A 70 6.18 -8.61 14.19
N THR A 71 7.43 -8.41 14.61
CA THR A 71 7.74 -7.50 15.72
C THR A 71 7.41 -6.05 15.41
N VAL A 72 7.36 -5.68 14.12
CA VAL A 72 7.10 -4.31 13.66
C VAL A 72 5.89 -4.20 12.73
N ALA A 73 5.33 -5.30 12.29
CA ALA A 73 4.17 -5.30 11.40
C ALA A 73 2.90 -4.90 12.16
N THR A 74 1.97 -4.29 11.45
CA THR A 74 0.66 -3.89 11.97
C THR A 74 -0.36 -4.95 11.65
N LYS A 75 -0.99 -5.54 12.67
CA LYS A 75 -2.02 -6.57 12.53
C LYS A 75 -3.42 -6.00 12.36
N LYS A 76 -3.66 -4.79 12.85
CA LYS A 76 -4.95 -4.12 12.69
C LYS A 76 -5.03 -3.50 11.29
N LEU A 77 -5.65 -4.22 10.38
CA LEU A 77 -5.73 -3.81 8.99
C LEU A 77 -6.79 -2.74 8.78
N VAL A 78 -6.49 -1.78 7.90
CA VAL A 78 -7.47 -0.85 7.35
C VAL A 78 -7.68 -1.25 5.90
N SER A 79 -8.89 -1.64 5.58
CA SER A 79 -9.20 -2.20 4.26
C SER A 79 -10.48 -1.63 3.66
N VAL A 80 -10.59 -1.77 2.35
CA VAL A 80 -11.80 -1.50 1.58
C VAL A 80 -12.01 -2.67 0.62
N LYS A 81 -13.24 -2.77 0.10
CA LYS A 81 -13.56 -3.76 -0.94
C LYS A 81 -13.21 -3.20 -2.31
N ARG A 82 -12.83 -4.07 -3.24
CA ARG A 82 -12.52 -3.68 -4.60
C ARG A 82 -13.68 -2.95 -5.30
N SER A 83 -14.91 -3.31 -4.94
CA SER A 83 -16.13 -2.73 -5.50
C SER A 83 -16.60 -1.45 -4.80
N ASP A 84 -15.95 -1.07 -3.69
CA ASP A 84 -16.30 0.16 -2.98
C ASP A 84 -16.07 1.39 -3.87
N PRO A 85 -16.87 2.46 -3.67
CA PRO A 85 -16.59 3.72 -4.35
C PRO A 85 -15.24 4.29 -3.90
N LEU A 86 -14.52 4.87 -4.84
CA LEU A 86 -13.20 5.47 -4.58
C LEU A 86 -13.29 6.56 -3.52
N SER A 87 -14.39 7.30 -3.46
CA SER A 87 -14.63 8.32 -2.44
C SER A 87 -14.56 7.77 -1.02
N LYS A 88 -15.00 6.54 -0.80
CA LYS A 88 -14.90 5.88 0.51
C LYS A 88 -13.44 5.68 0.91
N ALA A 89 -12.60 5.24 -0.02
CA ALA A 89 -11.17 5.04 0.22
C ALA A 89 -10.48 6.37 0.55
N VAL A 90 -10.77 7.41 -0.23
CA VAL A 90 -10.22 8.75 0.00
C VAL A 90 -10.59 9.26 1.39
N LYS A 91 -11.84 9.11 1.78
CA LYS A 91 -12.32 9.52 3.10
C LYS A 91 -11.58 8.83 4.23
N ILE A 92 -11.40 7.52 4.12
CA ILE A 92 -10.67 6.72 5.13
C ILE A 92 -9.21 7.18 5.23
N MET A 93 -8.56 7.37 4.09
CA MET A 93 -7.16 7.84 4.06
C MET A 93 -7.02 9.19 4.74
N MET A 94 -7.93 10.12 4.47
CA MET A 94 -7.90 11.45 5.06
C MET A 94 -8.20 11.42 6.56
N GLU A 95 -9.23 10.70 6.96
CA GLU A 95 -9.62 10.63 8.38
C GLU A 95 -8.55 9.95 9.25
N LYS A 96 -7.88 8.94 8.73
CA LYS A 96 -6.87 8.18 9.47
C LYS A 96 -5.45 8.66 9.24
N GLY A 97 -5.24 9.58 8.30
CA GLY A 97 -3.91 10.08 7.95
C GLY A 97 -2.99 9.00 7.39
N ILE A 98 -3.53 8.07 6.63
CA ILE A 98 -2.78 6.94 6.05
C ILE A 98 -2.69 7.06 4.54
N ARG A 99 -1.66 6.45 3.96
CA ARG A 99 -1.35 6.54 2.53
C ARG A 99 -1.62 5.27 1.76
N HIS A 100 -2.02 4.22 2.44
CA HIS A 100 -2.24 2.91 1.84
C HIS A 100 -3.47 2.26 2.46
N LEU A 101 -4.20 1.51 1.66
CA LEU A 101 -5.31 0.67 2.11
C LEU A 101 -5.15 -0.71 1.50
N VAL A 102 -5.43 -1.73 2.30
CA VAL A 102 -5.57 -3.09 1.79
C VAL A 102 -6.90 -3.16 1.03
N VAL A 103 -6.88 -3.73 -0.14
CA VAL A 103 -8.07 -3.92 -0.97
C VAL A 103 -8.41 -5.40 -1.03
N GLU A 104 -9.63 -5.72 -0.68
CA GLU A 104 -10.11 -7.09 -0.59
C GLU A 104 -11.19 -7.37 -1.63
N ASN A 105 -11.27 -8.63 -2.04
CA ASN A 105 -12.43 -9.14 -2.76
C ASN A 105 -13.61 -9.24 -1.80
N ASP A 106 -14.82 -9.45 -2.34
CA ASP A 106 -16.04 -9.53 -1.51
C ASP A 106 -15.98 -10.69 -0.50
N ASP A 107 -15.26 -11.75 -0.81
CA ASP A 107 -15.06 -12.90 0.08
C ASP A 107 -13.96 -12.67 1.13
N GLY A 108 -13.34 -11.50 1.16
CA GLY A 108 -12.29 -11.16 2.11
C GLY A 108 -10.88 -11.57 1.69
N THR A 109 -10.72 -12.20 0.52
CA THR A 109 -9.38 -12.51 0.01
C THR A 109 -8.69 -11.25 -0.50
N LEU A 110 -7.36 -11.29 -0.55
CA LEU A 110 -6.55 -10.15 -0.96
C LEU A 110 -6.70 -9.86 -2.46
N PHE A 111 -7.09 -8.63 -2.79
CA PHE A 111 -7.12 -8.14 -4.16
C PHE A 111 -5.88 -7.32 -4.50
N GLY A 112 -5.47 -6.43 -3.61
CA GLY A 112 -4.33 -5.56 -3.85
C GLY A 112 -4.13 -4.53 -2.76
N VAL A 113 -3.37 -3.50 -3.08
CA VAL A 113 -3.12 -2.34 -2.21
C VAL A 113 -3.41 -1.08 -3.00
N LEU A 114 -4.17 -0.17 -2.40
CA LEU A 114 -4.38 1.16 -2.95
C LEU A 114 -3.42 2.12 -2.25
N SER A 115 -2.59 2.80 -3.02
CA SER A 115 -1.64 3.81 -2.54
C SER A 115 -2.08 5.20 -2.96
N ILE A 116 -1.75 6.20 -2.15
CA ILE A 116 -1.96 7.62 -2.52
C ILE A 116 -1.29 7.93 -3.87
N ARG A 117 -0.20 7.25 -4.20
CA ARG A 117 0.49 7.40 -5.49
C ARG A 117 -0.36 6.99 -6.68
N ASP A 118 -1.31 6.08 -6.50
CA ASP A 118 -2.18 5.62 -7.58
C ASP A 118 -3.06 6.75 -8.13
N PHE A 119 -3.40 7.71 -7.29
CA PHE A 119 -4.14 8.90 -7.70
C PHE A 119 -3.32 9.80 -8.63
N PHE A 120 -2.01 9.89 -8.40
CA PHE A 120 -1.11 10.70 -9.22
C PHE A 120 -0.79 10.07 -10.58
N ARG A 121 -1.07 8.79 -10.75
CA ARG A 121 -0.92 8.09 -12.04
C ARG A 121 -2.12 8.29 -12.95
N GLU A 122 -3.19 8.90 -12.45
CA GLU A 122 -4.36 9.20 -13.24
C GLU A 122 -4.14 10.50 -14.01
N HIS A 123 -3.76 10.37 -15.29
CA HIS A 123 -3.45 11.52 -16.16
C HIS A 123 -4.57 12.54 -16.24
N LYS A 124 -5.82 12.08 -16.28
CA LYS A 124 -6.97 12.97 -16.38
C LYS A 124 -7.10 13.88 -15.18
N LEU A 125 -6.82 13.34 -13.99
CA LEU A 125 -6.87 14.10 -12.74
C LEU A 125 -5.78 15.16 -12.73
N LEU A 126 -4.56 14.80 -13.11
CA LEU A 126 -3.43 15.75 -13.17
C LEU A 126 -3.65 16.82 -14.23
N GLN A 127 -4.16 16.45 -15.41
CA GLN A 127 -4.45 17.41 -16.47
C GLN A 127 -5.54 18.39 -16.07
N ALA A 128 -6.58 17.92 -15.39
CA ALA A 128 -7.66 18.79 -14.89
C ALA A 128 -7.11 19.80 -13.90
N PHE A 129 -6.24 19.38 -12.99
CA PHE A 129 -5.58 20.25 -12.01
C PHE A 129 -4.73 21.32 -12.68
N LEU A 130 -3.94 20.93 -13.67
CA LEU A 130 -3.09 21.88 -14.42
C LEU A 130 -3.89 22.90 -15.21
N LYS A 131 -5.04 22.50 -15.78
CA LYS A 131 -5.93 23.42 -16.49
C LYS A 131 -6.52 24.48 -15.59
N GLU A 132 -6.88 24.14 -14.34
CA GLU A 132 -7.40 25.10 -13.37
C GLU A 132 -6.37 26.18 -13.02
N GLU A 133 -5.09 25.78 -12.91
CA GLU A 133 -4.01 26.71 -12.61
C GLU A 133 -3.49 27.47 -13.82
N GLY A 134 -3.94 27.10 -15.03
CA GLY A 134 -3.50 27.75 -16.28
C GLY A 134 -2.02 27.54 -16.59
N GLU A 135 -1.41 26.50 -16.06
CA GLU A 135 0.01 26.21 -16.25
C GLU A 135 0.22 25.10 -17.26
N ASP A 136 1.10 25.35 -18.23
CA ASP A 136 1.67 24.33 -19.07
C ASP A 136 2.93 23.79 -18.38
N VAL A 137 2.86 22.53 -17.95
CA VAL A 137 4.00 21.87 -17.35
C VAL A 137 4.69 21.00 -18.36
N HIS A 138 5.91 21.40 -18.74
CA HIS A 138 6.78 20.64 -19.63
C HIS A 138 7.93 20.03 -18.82
N GLY A 139 8.11 18.70 -18.95
CA GLY A 139 9.32 18.05 -18.49
C GLY A 139 9.61 18.08 -17.00
N ILE A 140 8.61 17.89 -16.17
CA ILE A 140 8.83 17.66 -14.75
C ILE A 140 9.11 16.16 -14.55
N ASP A 141 10.28 15.86 -14.07
CA ASP A 141 10.71 14.52 -13.73
C ASP A 141 10.07 14.03 -12.41
#